data_027ed7c6efd867915879685700f125e2
#
_entry.id   027ed7c6efd867915879685700f125e2
#
_cell.length_a   1.000
_cell.length_b   1.000
_cell.length_c   1.000
_cell.angle_alpha   90.00
_cell.angle_beta   90.00
_cell.angle_gamma   90.00
#
_symmetry.space_group_name_H-M   'P 1'
#
loop_
_entity.id
_entity.type
_entity.pdbx_description
1 polymer ?
#
loop_
_entity_poly.entity_id
_entity_poly.type
_entity_poly.pdbx_seq_one_letter_code
_entity_poly.pdbx_strand_id
1 'polypeptide(L)'
;MRAIASPMPDDPPVTSAALSTARTVNGVEAPALTGLTVGGGCAAKYSASRLEELLRGFVPAEAENLLVGLDPADDAAVYKLDDDRALVFTVDFFPPLVDDPATFGRIAATNALNDVFAMGGAPLLALSIAAFPEELPNEIPAAVFAAANETVRAAGAVLAGGHTIRDAEPKYGLAVVGTVHPDGIWSKAGARAGDALFLTKPLGTGLVLAAKADAGEAIRWMTTLNAAAAEVLRPFAPSAVTDVTGFGLFGHAHEMAVRSGVRIRLDAQALPALTGALEAARDGVRTGGDRRNREYAPVEADGVAEEILALGYDAQTAGGLLVSLPADKALSLESEFRARDLFIRRIGRVEEGTGVSIG
;
A
#
# COMPACT_ATOMS: atom_id res chain seq x y z
N MET A 1 30.74 28.39 24.42
CA MET A 1 30.02 28.90 23.26
C MET A 1 29.51 27.68 22.46
N ARG A 2 28.22 27.35 22.56
CA ARG A 2 27.61 26.28 21.76
C ARG A 2 27.03 26.94 20.53
N ALA A 3 27.46 26.48 19.36
CA ALA A 3 26.91 26.91 18.09
C ALA A 3 25.48 26.36 17.97
N ILE A 4 24.52 27.25 17.81
CA ILE A 4 23.14 26.94 17.49
C ILE A 4 23.10 26.69 15.97
N ALA A 5 22.79 25.46 15.57
CA ALA A 5 22.55 25.13 14.16
C ALA A 5 21.29 25.86 13.69
N SER A 6 21.41 26.59 12.59
CA SER A 6 20.27 27.20 11.93
C SER A 6 19.33 26.13 11.39
N PRO A 7 17.99 26.34 11.43
CA PRO A 7 17.06 25.43 10.78
C PRO A 7 17.28 25.42 9.28
N MET A 8 17.23 24.24 8.69
CA MET A 8 17.24 24.04 7.23
C MET A 8 16.02 24.74 6.61
N PRO A 9 16.14 25.31 5.41
CA PRO A 9 14.99 25.93 4.77
C PRO A 9 13.93 24.89 4.43
N ASP A 10 12.68 25.25 4.74
CA ASP A 10 11.49 24.50 4.32
C ASP A 10 11.48 24.32 2.80
N ASP A 11 11.08 23.14 2.35
CA ASP A 11 10.89 22.85 0.93
C ASP A 11 9.97 23.92 0.31
N PRO A 12 10.29 24.46 -0.87
CA PRO A 12 9.44 25.46 -1.52
C PRO A 12 8.06 24.86 -1.81
N PRO A 13 6.97 25.61 -1.62
CA PRO A 13 5.64 25.16 -1.95
C PRO A 13 5.58 24.79 -3.43
N VAL A 14 5.12 23.57 -3.72
CA VAL A 14 4.85 23.13 -5.09
C VAL A 14 3.72 24.00 -5.62
N THR A 15 4.05 25.01 -6.40
CA THR A 15 3.06 25.85 -7.11
C THR A 15 2.37 24.98 -8.15
N SER A 16 1.19 24.45 -7.83
CA SER A 16 0.32 23.82 -8.79
C SER A 16 -0.30 24.88 -9.68
N ALA A 17 0.23 25.03 -10.90
CA ALA A 17 -0.52 25.67 -11.98
C ALA A 17 -1.60 24.65 -12.42
N ALA A 18 -2.75 24.69 -11.76
CA ALA A 18 -3.90 23.89 -12.11
C ALA A 18 -4.51 24.40 -13.41
N LEU A 19 -4.43 23.61 -14.47
CA LEU A 19 -5.40 23.66 -15.55
C LEU A 19 -6.71 23.07 -14.99
N SER A 20 -7.55 23.94 -14.43
CA SER A 20 -8.88 23.59 -13.96
C SER A 20 -9.77 23.28 -15.17
N THR A 21 -9.89 22.00 -15.50
CA THR A 21 -11.08 21.54 -16.20
C THR A 21 -12.15 21.34 -15.12
N ALA A 22 -13.12 22.28 -15.04
CA ALA A 22 -14.24 22.16 -14.14
C ALA A 22 -14.90 20.79 -14.35
N ARG A 23 -14.89 19.96 -13.30
CA ARG A 23 -15.59 18.67 -13.29
C ARG A 23 -16.94 18.87 -12.64
N THR A 24 -17.95 18.20 -13.15
CA THR A 24 -19.29 18.23 -12.57
C THR A 24 -19.59 16.91 -11.90
N VAL A 25 -19.91 16.93 -10.62
CA VAL A 25 -20.36 15.76 -9.86
C VAL A 25 -21.84 15.97 -9.53
N ASN A 26 -22.71 15.11 -10.04
CA ASN A 26 -24.16 15.22 -9.87
C ASN A 26 -24.73 16.61 -10.22
N GLY A 27 -24.15 17.27 -11.25
CA GLY A 27 -24.59 18.60 -11.72
C GLY A 27 -23.98 19.78 -10.96
N VAL A 28 -23.10 19.55 -9.99
CA VAL A 28 -22.41 20.58 -9.19
C VAL A 28 -20.95 20.70 -9.65
N GLU A 29 -20.46 21.93 -9.81
CA GLU A 29 -19.06 22.18 -10.10
C GLU A 29 -18.18 21.77 -8.89
N ALA A 30 -17.25 20.85 -9.10
CA ALA A 30 -16.39 20.31 -8.07
C ALA A 30 -14.95 20.86 -8.21
N PRO A 31 -14.31 21.30 -7.12
CA PRO A 31 -12.90 21.64 -7.14
C PRO A 31 -12.05 20.38 -7.40
N ALA A 32 -10.86 20.56 -7.97
CA ALA A 32 -9.87 19.49 -8.05
C ALA A 32 -9.45 19.08 -6.62
N LEU A 33 -9.78 17.87 -6.20
CA LEU A 33 -9.48 17.41 -4.84
C LEU A 33 -7.97 17.38 -4.56
N THR A 34 -7.15 17.05 -5.55
CA THR A 34 -5.68 17.07 -5.44
C THR A 34 -5.13 18.48 -5.24
N GLY A 35 -5.87 19.53 -5.62
CA GLY A 35 -5.52 20.92 -5.36
C GLY A 35 -5.75 21.37 -3.91
N LEU A 36 -6.45 20.60 -3.12
CA LEU A 36 -6.74 20.86 -1.71
C LEU A 36 -5.76 20.15 -0.76
N THR A 37 -4.74 19.48 -1.28
CA THR A 37 -3.78 18.70 -0.48
C THR A 37 -2.34 19.01 -0.88
N VAL A 38 -1.43 18.86 0.08
CA VAL A 38 0.02 19.00 -0.14
C VAL A 38 0.61 17.72 -0.76
N GLY A 39 -0.02 16.56 -0.56
CA GLY A 39 0.40 15.28 -1.13
C GLY A 39 -0.72 14.26 -0.97
N GLY A 40 -0.86 13.35 -1.92
CA GLY A 40 -1.96 12.39 -1.96
C GLY A 40 -1.53 10.93 -1.77
N GLY A 41 -2.50 10.08 -1.41
CA GLY A 41 -2.31 8.64 -1.28
C GLY A 41 -1.30 8.24 -0.20
N CYS A 42 -0.76 7.04 -0.33
CA CYS A 42 0.19 6.48 0.64
C CYS A 42 1.53 7.25 0.72
N ALA A 43 1.88 8.07 -0.28
CA ALA A 43 3.05 8.94 -0.22
C ALA A 43 2.95 10.05 0.85
N ALA A 44 1.74 10.36 1.35
CA ALA A 44 1.53 11.31 2.43
C ALA A 44 1.84 10.75 3.84
N LYS A 45 2.02 9.46 3.99
CA LYS A 45 2.34 8.81 5.28
C LYS A 45 3.73 9.23 5.78
N TYR A 46 3.95 9.20 7.10
CA TYR A 46 5.28 9.36 7.67
C TYR A 46 6.23 8.28 7.13
N SER A 47 7.52 8.61 7.03
CA SER A 47 8.53 7.58 6.74
C SER A 47 8.59 6.55 7.87
N ALA A 48 8.94 5.30 7.53
CA ALA A 48 9.11 4.24 8.52
C ALA A 48 10.11 4.63 9.63
N SER A 49 11.27 5.21 9.25
CA SER A 49 12.29 5.66 10.20
C SER A 49 11.77 6.72 11.17
N ARG A 50 10.92 7.67 10.70
CA ARG A 50 10.31 8.65 11.60
C ARG A 50 9.29 8.02 12.54
N LEU A 51 8.50 7.05 12.03
CA LEU A 51 7.54 6.33 12.86
C LEU A 51 8.26 5.50 13.93
N GLU A 52 9.34 4.81 13.59
CA GLU A 52 10.19 4.08 14.54
C GLU A 52 10.79 5.01 15.61
N GLU A 53 11.23 6.22 15.20
CA GLU A 53 11.73 7.23 16.15
C GLU A 53 10.64 7.69 17.11
N LEU A 54 9.42 7.95 16.63
CA LEU A 54 8.28 8.36 17.45
C LEU A 54 7.84 7.26 18.42
N LEU A 55 7.94 6.01 18.01
CA LEU A 55 7.60 4.85 18.84
C LEU A 55 8.76 4.39 19.72
N ARG A 56 9.95 5.00 19.58
CA ARG A 56 11.10 4.66 20.43
C ARG A 56 10.79 4.93 21.89
N GLY A 57 10.82 3.88 22.69
CA GLY A 57 10.47 3.94 24.12
C GLY A 57 8.97 3.74 24.41
N PHE A 58 8.13 3.59 23.38
CA PHE A 58 6.79 3.10 23.60
C PHE A 58 6.86 1.59 23.90
N VAL A 59 6.33 1.21 25.04
CA VAL A 59 6.23 -0.19 25.45
C VAL A 59 4.81 -0.67 25.18
N PRO A 60 4.59 -1.53 24.16
CA PRO A 60 3.26 -2.06 23.89
C PRO A 60 2.74 -2.84 25.10
N ALA A 61 1.45 -2.77 25.35
CA ALA A 61 0.84 -3.65 26.35
C ALA A 61 0.91 -5.11 25.86
N GLU A 62 1.38 -6.00 26.73
CA GLU A 62 1.32 -7.43 26.46
C GLU A 62 -0.10 -7.94 26.72
N ALA A 63 -0.61 -8.76 25.82
CA ALA A 63 -1.87 -9.46 25.98
C ALA A 63 -1.72 -10.87 25.39
N GLU A 64 -2.10 -11.88 26.17
CA GLU A 64 -1.97 -13.30 25.79
C GLU A 64 -2.61 -13.61 24.42
N ASN A 65 -3.72 -12.94 24.11
CA ASN A 65 -4.46 -13.14 22.88
C ASN A 65 -4.05 -12.20 21.73
N LEU A 66 -3.08 -11.29 21.92
CA LEU A 66 -2.55 -10.45 20.86
C LEU A 66 -1.49 -11.23 20.07
N LEU A 67 -1.88 -11.76 18.90
CA LEU A 67 -1.01 -12.59 18.07
C LEU A 67 -0.07 -11.75 17.20
N VAL A 68 -0.53 -10.59 16.72
CA VAL A 68 0.23 -9.62 15.95
C VAL A 68 -0.09 -8.22 16.49
N GLY A 69 0.95 -7.49 16.90
CA GLY A 69 0.84 -6.15 17.48
C GLY A 69 1.88 -5.19 16.90
N LEU A 70 2.45 -4.32 17.74
CA LEU A 70 3.50 -3.39 17.32
C LEU A 70 4.90 -4.01 17.29
N ASP A 71 5.12 -5.14 17.93
CA ASP A 71 6.39 -5.85 17.95
C ASP A 71 6.17 -7.38 17.86
N PRO A 72 6.44 -7.99 16.71
CA PRO A 72 6.72 -7.34 15.43
C PRO A 72 5.46 -6.76 14.80
N ALA A 73 5.53 -5.53 14.27
CA ALA A 73 4.43 -4.92 13.54
C ALA A 73 4.22 -5.60 12.17
N ASP A 74 2.98 -5.75 11.72
CA ASP A 74 2.62 -6.28 10.40
C ASP A 74 1.58 -5.36 9.73
N ASP A 75 0.93 -5.79 8.64
CA ASP A 75 -0.02 -4.98 7.89
C ASP A 75 -1.27 -4.66 8.72
N ALA A 76 -1.64 -5.54 9.66
CA ALA A 76 -2.72 -5.32 10.61
C ALA A 76 -2.43 -5.95 11.97
N ALA A 77 -3.12 -5.49 13.01
CA ALA A 77 -3.14 -6.16 14.31
C ALA A 77 -4.02 -7.41 14.26
N VAL A 78 -3.61 -8.47 14.97
CA VAL A 78 -4.40 -9.71 15.06
C VAL A 78 -4.61 -10.09 16.51
N TYR A 79 -5.88 -10.25 16.90
CA TYR A 79 -6.27 -10.62 18.26
C TYR A 79 -7.09 -11.92 18.24
N LYS A 80 -6.62 -12.94 18.94
CA LYS A 80 -7.29 -14.24 19.07
C LYS A 80 -8.57 -14.12 19.92
N LEU A 81 -9.69 -14.60 19.39
CA LEU A 81 -10.94 -14.71 20.13
C LEU A 81 -11.13 -16.09 20.73
N ASP A 82 -10.87 -17.13 19.95
CA ASP A 82 -10.94 -18.54 20.30
C ASP A 82 -9.97 -19.36 19.42
N ASP A 83 -10.04 -20.68 19.48
CA ASP A 83 -9.11 -21.55 18.73
C ASP A 83 -9.36 -21.53 17.21
N ASP A 84 -10.54 -21.15 16.76
CA ASP A 84 -10.93 -21.13 15.35
C ASP A 84 -10.92 -19.71 14.74
N ARG A 85 -10.92 -18.66 15.58
CA ARG A 85 -11.12 -17.27 15.11
C ARG A 85 -10.17 -16.29 15.78
N ALA A 86 -9.59 -15.43 14.94
CA ALA A 86 -8.93 -14.20 15.36
C ALA A 86 -9.50 -13.00 14.58
N LEU A 87 -9.52 -11.83 15.20
CA LEU A 87 -9.82 -10.56 14.54
C LEU A 87 -8.56 -10.03 13.90
N VAL A 88 -8.71 -9.54 12.66
CA VAL A 88 -7.73 -8.70 11.98
C VAL A 88 -8.25 -7.29 12.02
N PHE A 89 -7.48 -6.33 12.52
CA PHE A 89 -7.89 -4.94 12.65
C PHE A 89 -6.84 -3.98 12.11
N THR A 90 -7.24 -3.16 11.16
CA THR A 90 -6.42 -2.12 10.55
C THR A 90 -7.14 -0.79 10.45
N VAL A 91 -6.38 0.27 10.26
CA VAL A 91 -6.86 1.60 9.91
C VAL A 91 -5.95 2.22 8.87
N ASP A 92 -6.52 2.64 7.73
CA ASP A 92 -5.78 3.37 6.71
C ASP A 92 -6.63 4.49 6.11
N PHE A 93 -6.05 5.69 6.04
CA PHE A 93 -6.67 6.88 5.44
C PHE A 93 -5.59 7.83 4.91
N PHE A 94 -5.91 8.58 3.89
CA PHE A 94 -4.97 9.50 3.25
C PHE A 94 -5.68 10.63 2.49
N PRO A 95 -4.95 11.70 2.12
CA PRO A 95 -5.47 12.75 1.25
C PRO A 95 -5.68 12.26 -0.18
N PRO A 96 -6.56 12.94 -0.97
CA PRO A 96 -6.82 12.58 -2.37
C PRO A 96 -5.57 12.52 -3.24
N LEU A 97 -5.52 11.50 -4.09
CA LEU A 97 -4.48 11.31 -5.11
C LEU A 97 -5.04 11.40 -6.53
N VAL A 98 -6.36 11.48 -6.64
CA VAL A 98 -7.12 11.72 -7.87
C VAL A 98 -8.23 12.72 -7.60
N ASP A 99 -8.68 13.42 -8.64
CA ASP A 99 -9.69 14.48 -8.51
C ASP A 99 -11.13 13.96 -8.51
N ASP A 100 -11.38 12.80 -9.12
CA ASP A 100 -12.73 12.21 -9.12
C ASP A 100 -13.08 11.62 -7.75
N PRO A 101 -14.11 12.16 -7.06
CA PRO A 101 -14.44 11.76 -5.69
C PRO A 101 -14.80 10.28 -5.57
N ALA A 102 -15.54 9.73 -6.54
CA ALA A 102 -15.92 8.34 -6.53
C ALA A 102 -14.70 7.41 -6.68
N THR A 103 -13.79 7.76 -7.58
CA THR A 103 -12.52 7.03 -7.76
C THR A 103 -11.66 7.12 -6.51
N PHE A 104 -11.55 8.30 -5.87
CA PHE A 104 -10.84 8.46 -4.61
C PHE A 104 -11.43 7.57 -3.50
N GLY A 105 -12.75 7.55 -3.36
CA GLY A 105 -13.44 6.69 -2.39
C GLY A 105 -13.16 5.20 -2.63
N ARG A 106 -13.18 4.73 -3.90
CA ARG A 106 -12.84 3.34 -4.25
C ARG A 106 -11.41 3.00 -3.90
N ILE A 107 -10.45 3.87 -4.24
CA ILE A 107 -9.02 3.64 -3.96
C ILE A 107 -8.78 3.57 -2.45
N ALA A 108 -9.32 4.52 -1.69
CA ALA A 108 -9.14 4.57 -0.24
C ALA A 108 -9.73 3.34 0.45
N ALA A 109 -10.92 2.90 0.04
CA ALA A 109 -11.53 1.68 0.57
C ALA A 109 -10.73 0.42 0.16
N THR A 110 -10.29 0.33 -1.09
CA THR A 110 -9.46 -0.79 -1.57
C THR A 110 -8.18 -0.92 -0.76
N ASN A 111 -7.49 0.20 -0.52
CA ASN A 111 -6.23 0.22 0.21
C ASN A 111 -6.41 -0.30 1.64
N ALA A 112 -7.38 0.20 2.39
CA ALA A 112 -7.63 -0.24 3.77
C ALA A 112 -8.09 -1.71 3.88
N LEU A 113 -8.87 -2.18 2.90
CA LEU A 113 -9.32 -3.58 2.86
C LEU A 113 -8.18 -4.55 2.52
N ASN A 114 -7.19 -4.10 1.74
CA ASN A 114 -6.09 -4.94 1.29
C ASN A 114 -5.18 -5.40 2.43
N ASP A 115 -5.04 -4.65 3.52
CA ASP A 115 -4.31 -5.08 4.72
C ASP A 115 -4.91 -6.38 5.29
N VAL A 116 -6.25 -6.49 5.32
CA VAL A 116 -6.92 -7.70 5.81
C VAL A 116 -6.63 -8.89 4.90
N PHE A 117 -6.62 -8.69 3.57
CA PHE A 117 -6.26 -9.76 2.63
C PHE A 117 -4.79 -10.14 2.71
N ALA A 118 -3.88 -9.18 2.96
CA ALA A 118 -2.46 -9.42 3.16
C ALA A 118 -2.18 -10.29 4.40
N MET A 119 -3.03 -10.19 5.42
CA MET A 119 -2.99 -11.04 6.62
C MET A 119 -3.67 -12.40 6.45
N GLY A 120 -4.11 -12.77 5.23
CA GLY A 120 -4.86 -14.01 4.97
C GLY A 120 -6.30 -13.99 5.46
N GLY A 121 -6.78 -12.84 5.95
CA GLY A 121 -8.12 -12.66 6.51
C GLY A 121 -9.21 -12.42 5.46
N ALA A 122 -10.44 -12.30 5.96
CA ALA A 122 -11.62 -11.88 5.21
C ALA A 122 -12.24 -10.65 5.92
N PRO A 123 -12.42 -9.51 5.23
CA PRO A 123 -13.08 -8.35 5.81
C PRO A 123 -14.51 -8.67 6.27
N LEU A 124 -14.92 -8.11 7.40
CA LEU A 124 -16.24 -8.32 8.00
C LEU A 124 -17.01 -7.00 8.14
N LEU A 125 -16.37 -5.99 8.70
CA LEU A 125 -16.98 -4.71 9.05
C LEU A 125 -16.02 -3.56 8.77
N ALA A 126 -16.52 -2.43 8.29
CA ALA A 126 -15.75 -1.21 8.13
C ALA A 126 -16.49 0.01 8.72
N LEU A 127 -15.70 0.98 9.18
CA LEU A 127 -16.12 2.31 9.58
C LEU A 127 -15.37 3.34 8.75
N SER A 128 -16.09 4.35 8.23
CA SER A 128 -15.48 5.49 7.53
C SER A 128 -14.71 6.39 8.49
N ILE A 129 -13.52 6.82 8.08
CA ILE A 129 -12.76 7.91 8.68
C ILE A 129 -12.73 9.03 7.65
N ALA A 130 -13.36 10.16 7.95
CA ALA A 130 -13.57 11.22 6.99
C ALA A 130 -13.25 12.60 7.57
N ALA A 131 -12.47 13.37 6.83
CA ALA A 131 -12.18 14.76 7.11
C ALA A 131 -12.35 15.56 5.81
N PHE A 132 -13.17 16.60 5.82
CA PHE A 132 -13.44 17.40 4.62
C PHE A 132 -13.57 18.89 4.98
N PRO A 133 -13.19 19.81 4.06
CA PRO A 133 -13.51 21.22 4.18
C PRO A 133 -15.02 21.45 4.29
N GLU A 134 -15.41 22.38 5.17
CA GLU A 134 -16.85 22.68 5.38
C GLU A 134 -17.52 23.26 4.14
N GLU A 135 -16.74 23.97 3.34
CA GLU A 135 -17.20 24.64 2.13
C GLU A 135 -17.35 23.70 0.92
N LEU A 136 -16.93 22.46 1.08
CA LEU A 136 -17.00 21.47 0.00
C LEU A 136 -18.47 21.09 -0.25
N PRO A 137 -18.97 21.13 -1.51
CA PRO A 137 -20.33 20.71 -1.83
C PRO A 137 -20.62 19.30 -1.31
N ASN A 138 -21.76 19.07 -0.70
CA ASN A 138 -22.14 17.79 -0.07
C ASN A 138 -22.08 16.59 -1.02
N GLU A 139 -22.26 16.83 -2.32
CA GLU A 139 -22.22 15.84 -3.38
C GLU A 139 -20.83 15.18 -3.48
N ILE A 140 -19.78 15.92 -3.10
CA ILE A 140 -18.40 15.41 -3.16
C ILE A 140 -18.14 14.35 -2.09
N PRO A 141 -18.30 14.64 -0.78
CA PRO A 141 -18.20 13.59 0.24
C PRO A 141 -19.19 12.45 0.04
N ALA A 142 -20.41 12.76 -0.42
CA ALA A 142 -21.42 11.73 -0.68
C ALA A 142 -20.97 10.75 -1.78
N ALA A 143 -20.33 11.22 -2.85
CA ALA A 143 -19.77 10.38 -3.90
C ALA A 143 -18.62 9.50 -3.37
N VAL A 144 -17.74 10.05 -2.51
CA VAL A 144 -16.68 9.29 -1.84
C VAL A 144 -17.28 8.15 -1.01
N PHE A 145 -18.27 8.45 -0.16
CA PHE A 145 -18.90 7.45 0.72
C PHE A 145 -19.64 6.37 -0.07
N ALA A 146 -20.38 6.75 -1.11
CA ALA A 146 -21.10 5.80 -1.94
C ALA A 146 -20.16 4.81 -2.62
N ALA A 147 -19.09 5.31 -3.24
CA ALA A 147 -18.10 4.50 -3.94
C ALA A 147 -17.31 3.59 -2.98
N ALA A 148 -16.94 4.09 -1.80
CA ALA A 148 -16.30 3.29 -0.76
C ALA A 148 -17.22 2.16 -0.27
N ASN A 149 -18.52 2.44 -0.07
CA ASN A 149 -19.49 1.42 0.33
C ASN A 149 -19.67 0.32 -0.73
N GLU A 150 -19.64 0.68 -2.03
CA GLU A 150 -19.64 -0.31 -3.11
C GLU A 150 -18.42 -1.23 -3.01
N THR A 151 -17.22 -0.67 -2.76
CA THR A 151 -15.98 -1.44 -2.63
C THR A 151 -16.00 -2.34 -1.39
N VAL A 152 -16.48 -1.85 -0.24
CA VAL A 152 -16.64 -2.64 0.99
C VAL A 152 -17.58 -3.83 0.76
N ARG A 153 -18.71 -3.60 0.06
CA ARG A 153 -19.64 -4.69 -0.30
C ARG A 153 -19.03 -5.69 -1.27
N ALA A 154 -18.24 -5.23 -2.23
CA ALA A 154 -17.52 -6.11 -3.15
C ALA A 154 -16.48 -6.98 -2.44
N ALA A 155 -15.91 -6.49 -1.34
CA ALA A 155 -15.02 -7.26 -0.45
C ALA A 155 -15.76 -8.23 0.48
N GLY A 156 -17.09 -8.30 0.43
CA GLY A 156 -17.90 -9.16 1.28
C GLY A 156 -18.18 -8.59 2.69
N ALA A 157 -17.87 -7.31 2.93
CA ALA A 157 -18.00 -6.64 4.22
C ALA A 157 -19.17 -5.65 4.24
N VAL A 158 -19.44 -5.08 5.43
CA VAL A 158 -20.47 -4.07 5.66
C VAL A 158 -19.85 -2.77 6.13
N LEU A 159 -20.18 -1.65 5.47
CA LEU A 159 -19.88 -0.31 5.98
C LEU A 159 -20.98 0.09 6.98
N ALA A 160 -20.64 0.12 8.28
CA ALA A 160 -21.60 0.23 9.36
C ALA A 160 -21.69 1.64 9.98
N GLY A 161 -20.98 2.61 9.42
CA GLY A 161 -20.95 3.99 9.94
C GLY A 161 -19.56 4.59 9.84
N GLY A 162 -19.21 5.47 10.78
CA GLY A 162 -17.90 6.09 10.82
C GLY A 162 -17.87 7.39 11.61
N HIS A 163 -16.79 8.16 11.42
CA HIS A 163 -16.61 9.45 12.06
C HIS A 163 -16.20 10.50 11.03
N THR A 164 -16.75 11.70 11.15
CA THR A 164 -16.50 12.82 10.23
C THR A 164 -16.10 14.07 11.02
N ILE A 165 -15.01 14.71 10.59
CA ILE A 165 -14.55 15.99 11.13
C ILE A 165 -14.40 17.02 10.01
N ARG A 166 -14.31 18.31 10.39
CA ARG A 166 -13.91 19.38 9.46
C ARG A 166 -12.40 19.47 9.43
N ASP A 167 -11.83 19.54 8.24
CA ASP A 167 -10.41 19.77 8.03
C ASP A 167 -10.22 20.51 6.69
N ALA A 168 -9.30 21.45 6.64
CA ALA A 168 -8.99 22.18 5.40
C ALA A 168 -8.43 21.26 4.31
N GLU A 169 -7.75 20.18 4.70
CA GLU A 169 -7.23 19.17 3.79
C GLU A 169 -8.13 17.92 3.82
N PRO A 170 -8.78 17.56 2.68
CA PRO A 170 -9.64 16.38 2.67
C PRO A 170 -8.84 15.10 2.93
N LYS A 171 -9.41 14.20 3.73
CA LYS A 171 -8.86 12.87 4.01
C LYS A 171 -10.00 11.87 4.09
N TYR A 172 -9.77 10.69 3.56
CA TYR A 172 -10.72 9.59 3.64
C TYR A 172 -10.02 8.25 3.74
N GLY A 173 -10.64 7.34 4.46
CA GLY A 173 -10.24 5.96 4.57
C GLY A 173 -11.17 5.17 5.47
N LEU A 174 -10.71 4.01 5.89
CA LEU A 174 -11.51 3.07 6.69
C LEU A 174 -10.72 2.56 7.90
N ALA A 175 -11.45 2.31 8.99
CA ALA A 175 -11.07 1.32 9.98
C ALA A 175 -11.78 0.01 9.60
N VAL A 176 -11.04 -1.08 9.47
CA VAL A 176 -11.56 -2.37 8.97
C VAL A 176 -11.31 -3.46 9.99
N VAL A 177 -12.35 -4.20 10.32
CA VAL A 177 -12.27 -5.46 11.06
C VAL A 177 -12.53 -6.61 10.10
N GLY A 178 -11.64 -7.59 10.11
CA GLY A 178 -11.79 -8.86 9.43
C GLY A 178 -11.63 -10.04 10.39
N THR A 179 -11.73 -11.23 9.85
CA THR A 179 -11.50 -12.47 10.57
C THR A 179 -10.51 -13.37 9.83
N VAL A 180 -9.76 -14.15 10.61
CA VAL A 180 -8.82 -15.16 10.11
C VAL A 180 -8.79 -16.33 11.09
N HIS A 181 -8.53 -17.56 10.61
CA HIS A 181 -8.19 -18.66 11.50
C HIS A 181 -6.80 -18.41 12.10
N PRO A 182 -6.54 -18.63 13.40
CA PRO A 182 -5.23 -18.38 14.00
C PRO A 182 -4.06 -19.07 13.27
N ASP A 183 -4.25 -20.27 12.77
CA ASP A 183 -3.24 -21.01 11.99
C ASP A 183 -3.17 -20.56 10.51
N GLY A 184 -4.08 -19.71 10.07
CA GLY A 184 -4.16 -19.20 8.71
C GLY A 184 -3.65 -17.77 8.54
N ILE A 185 -3.07 -17.18 9.59
CA ILE A 185 -2.49 -15.84 9.56
C ILE A 185 -1.27 -15.83 8.65
N TRP A 186 -1.26 -14.89 7.69
CA TRP A 186 -0.07 -14.56 6.95
C TRP A 186 0.68 -13.43 7.64
N SER A 187 1.98 -13.41 7.44
CA SER A 187 2.87 -12.41 8.02
C SER A 187 3.94 -12.03 7.01
N LYS A 188 4.48 -10.84 7.12
CA LYS A 188 5.68 -10.46 6.36
C LYS A 188 6.94 -11.17 6.86
N ALA A 189 6.90 -11.84 8.00
CA ALA A 189 7.94 -12.75 8.48
C ALA A 189 7.71 -14.18 8.01
N GLY A 190 8.81 -14.97 7.87
CA GLY A 190 8.73 -16.41 7.58
C GLY A 190 9.20 -16.80 6.17
N ALA A 191 9.66 -15.85 5.35
CA ALA A 191 10.34 -16.15 4.08
C ALA A 191 11.58 -17.00 4.33
N ARG A 192 11.86 -17.98 3.45
CA ARG A 192 12.94 -18.96 3.61
C ARG A 192 13.85 -18.96 2.39
N ALA A 193 15.15 -19.15 2.60
CA ALA A 193 16.09 -19.36 1.49
C ALA A 193 15.61 -20.51 0.60
N GLY A 194 15.60 -20.26 -0.73
CA GLY A 194 15.03 -21.15 -1.73
C GLY A 194 13.61 -20.83 -2.16
N ASP A 195 12.89 -19.96 -1.46
CA ASP A 195 11.56 -19.51 -1.88
C ASP A 195 11.63 -18.68 -3.17
N ALA A 196 10.60 -18.80 -4.00
CA ALA A 196 10.32 -17.90 -5.11
C ALA A 196 9.55 -16.68 -4.61
N LEU A 197 9.83 -15.52 -5.21
CA LEU A 197 9.18 -14.27 -4.85
C LEU A 197 8.25 -13.79 -5.98
N PHE A 198 7.02 -13.42 -5.61
CA PHE A 198 5.99 -13.03 -6.56
C PHE A 198 5.37 -11.68 -6.20
N LEU A 199 4.82 -11.02 -7.22
CA LEU A 199 4.03 -9.80 -7.10
C LEU A 199 2.69 -9.98 -7.85
N THR A 200 1.57 -9.56 -7.21
CA THR A 200 0.22 -9.78 -7.77
C THR A 200 -0.42 -8.57 -8.44
N LYS A 201 0.28 -7.44 -8.50
CA LYS A 201 -0.07 -6.26 -9.33
C LYS A 201 1.21 -5.61 -9.86
N PRO A 202 1.16 -4.87 -10.99
CA PRO A 202 2.29 -4.08 -11.47
C PRO A 202 2.57 -2.88 -10.58
N LEU A 203 3.78 -2.31 -10.74
CA LEU A 203 4.32 -1.18 -10.00
C LEU A 203 4.25 0.13 -10.81
N GLY A 204 4.34 1.27 -10.14
CA GLY A 204 4.47 2.57 -10.78
C GLY A 204 3.24 3.47 -10.64
N THR A 205 2.30 3.17 -9.72
CA THR A 205 1.10 3.98 -9.51
C THR A 205 1.44 5.42 -9.13
N GLY A 206 2.44 5.62 -8.27
CA GLY A 206 2.90 6.93 -7.87
C GLY A 206 3.59 7.68 -9.01
N LEU A 207 4.48 7.03 -9.76
CA LEU A 207 5.18 7.62 -10.91
C LEU A 207 4.20 8.09 -11.99
N VAL A 208 3.21 7.25 -12.36
CA VAL A 208 2.20 7.60 -13.38
C VAL A 208 1.36 8.80 -12.95
N LEU A 209 0.91 8.82 -11.69
CA LEU A 209 0.14 9.95 -11.14
C LEU A 209 0.98 11.23 -11.06
N ALA A 210 2.23 11.14 -10.60
CA ALA A 210 3.14 12.29 -10.50
C ALA A 210 3.51 12.86 -11.87
N ALA A 211 3.62 12.03 -12.89
CA ALA A 211 3.84 12.45 -14.28
C ALA A 211 2.62 13.13 -14.91
N LYS A 212 1.44 13.08 -14.27
CA LYS A 212 0.16 13.54 -14.82
C LYS A 212 -0.14 12.92 -16.19
N ALA A 213 0.31 11.70 -16.41
CA ALA A 213 0.04 10.89 -17.59
C ALA A 213 -1.38 10.29 -17.56
N ASP A 214 -1.73 9.49 -18.58
CA ASP A 214 -2.98 8.71 -18.53
C ASP A 214 -2.93 7.74 -17.36
N ALA A 215 -3.73 8.00 -16.33
CA ALA A 215 -3.78 7.23 -15.11
C ALA A 215 -4.81 6.08 -15.15
N GLY A 216 -5.47 5.82 -16.29
CA GLY A 216 -6.55 4.84 -16.38
C GLY A 216 -6.13 3.43 -15.94
N GLU A 217 -4.93 2.99 -16.35
CA GLU A 217 -4.39 1.70 -15.93
C GLU A 217 -4.04 1.68 -14.43
N ALA A 218 -3.39 2.73 -13.93
CA ALA A 218 -3.04 2.85 -12.50
C ALA A 218 -4.30 2.86 -11.61
N ILE A 219 -5.33 3.62 -11.99
CA ILE A 219 -6.62 3.67 -11.29
C ILE A 219 -7.27 2.28 -11.26
N ARG A 220 -7.29 1.56 -12.38
CA ARG A 220 -7.84 0.20 -12.43
C ARG A 220 -7.14 -0.71 -11.40
N TRP A 221 -5.83 -0.68 -11.32
CA TRP A 221 -5.08 -1.47 -10.34
C TRP A 221 -5.28 -1.01 -8.91
N MET A 222 -5.33 0.29 -8.65
CA MET A 222 -5.60 0.85 -7.32
C MET A 222 -7.02 0.57 -6.82
N THR A 223 -7.97 0.34 -7.71
CA THR A 223 -9.36 -0.05 -7.36
C THR A 223 -9.60 -1.55 -7.37
N THR A 224 -8.58 -2.36 -7.69
CA THR A 224 -8.66 -3.83 -7.66
C THR A 224 -8.32 -4.34 -6.26
N LEU A 225 -9.26 -5.05 -5.62
CA LEU A 225 -9.04 -5.73 -4.34
C LEU A 225 -8.03 -6.88 -4.47
N ASN A 226 -7.22 -7.11 -3.46
CA ASN A 226 -6.34 -8.28 -3.37
C ASN A 226 -7.10 -9.59 -3.02
N ALA A 227 -8.42 -9.52 -2.89
CA ALA A 227 -9.28 -10.63 -2.50
C ALA A 227 -9.10 -11.91 -3.36
N ALA A 228 -9.17 -11.75 -4.69
CA ALA A 228 -9.04 -12.89 -5.61
C ALA A 228 -7.62 -13.50 -5.56
N ALA A 229 -6.59 -12.67 -5.45
CA ALA A 229 -5.22 -13.14 -5.29
C ALA A 229 -5.04 -13.90 -3.96
N ALA A 230 -5.58 -13.36 -2.85
CA ALA A 230 -5.54 -14.00 -1.54
C ALA A 230 -6.30 -15.35 -1.54
N GLU A 231 -7.46 -15.43 -2.22
CA GLU A 231 -8.20 -16.69 -2.37
C GLU A 231 -7.38 -17.76 -3.07
N VAL A 232 -6.70 -17.40 -4.19
CA VAL A 232 -5.83 -18.34 -4.91
C VAL A 232 -4.63 -18.76 -4.07
N LEU A 233 -4.03 -17.85 -3.32
CA LEU A 233 -2.84 -18.11 -2.50
C LEU A 233 -3.09 -19.03 -1.31
N ARG A 234 -4.30 -19.01 -0.73
CA ARG A 234 -4.62 -19.72 0.51
C ARG A 234 -4.26 -21.21 0.50
N PRO A 235 -4.60 -22.03 -0.54
CA PRO A 235 -4.23 -23.45 -0.58
C PRO A 235 -2.73 -23.69 -0.69
N PHE A 236 -1.97 -22.70 -1.14
CA PHE A 236 -0.51 -22.83 -1.33
C PHE A 236 0.27 -22.62 -0.06
N ALA A 237 -0.33 -22.07 1.01
CA ALA A 237 0.32 -21.76 2.28
C ALA A 237 1.65 -21.02 2.05
N PRO A 238 1.63 -19.73 1.63
CA PRO A 238 2.83 -18.93 1.38
C PRO A 238 3.68 -18.82 2.66
N SER A 239 4.99 -18.71 2.51
CA SER A 239 5.93 -18.56 3.62
C SER A 239 5.87 -17.17 4.25
N ALA A 240 5.69 -16.13 3.43
CA ALA A 240 5.49 -14.75 3.89
C ALA A 240 4.67 -13.98 2.86
N VAL A 241 3.85 -13.04 3.34
CA VAL A 241 3.01 -12.15 2.52
C VAL A 241 2.98 -10.77 3.15
N THR A 242 2.96 -9.72 2.32
CA THR A 242 2.60 -8.33 2.67
C THR A 242 2.04 -7.66 1.42
N ASP A 243 1.28 -6.59 1.53
CA ASP A 243 0.95 -5.78 0.37
C ASP A 243 1.99 -4.68 0.12
N VAL A 244 2.11 -4.23 -1.13
CA VAL A 244 3.10 -3.21 -1.51
C VAL A 244 2.42 -1.85 -1.54
N THR A 245 2.75 -1.00 -0.57
CA THR A 245 2.15 0.33 -0.42
C THR A 245 3.19 1.45 -0.32
N GLY A 246 3.11 2.33 0.64
CA GLY A 246 3.85 3.59 0.72
C GLY A 246 5.38 3.49 0.76
N PHE A 247 5.93 2.36 1.22
CA PHE A 247 7.39 2.14 1.24
C PHE A 247 7.95 1.63 -0.09
N GLY A 248 7.08 1.39 -1.08
CA GLY A 248 7.46 0.80 -2.37
C GLY A 248 7.87 -0.67 -2.25
N LEU A 249 8.16 -1.30 -3.40
CA LEU A 249 8.57 -2.70 -3.42
C LEU A 249 9.81 -2.95 -2.54
N PHE A 250 10.81 -2.07 -2.64
CA PHE A 250 12.06 -2.27 -1.91
C PHE A 250 11.89 -2.11 -0.39
N GLY A 251 11.04 -1.20 0.07
CA GLY A 251 10.74 -1.04 1.48
C GLY A 251 10.06 -2.27 2.07
N HIS A 252 9.02 -2.79 1.41
CA HIS A 252 8.33 -4.00 1.87
C HIS A 252 9.17 -5.26 1.74
N ALA A 253 10.01 -5.37 0.70
CA ALA A 253 11.00 -6.44 0.58
C ALA A 253 12.05 -6.37 1.70
N HIS A 254 12.48 -5.15 2.07
CA HIS A 254 13.40 -4.94 3.20
C HIS A 254 12.78 -5.40 4.53
N GLU A 255 11.53 -5.01 4.82
CA GLU A 255 10.82 -5.48 6.01
C GLU A 255 10.72 -7.01 6.03
N MET A 256 10.32 -7.63 4.91
CA MET A 256 10.24 -9.09 4.79
C MET A 256 11.62 -9.75 5.01
N ALA A 257 12.68 -9.21 4.44
CA ALA A 257 14.04 -9.72 4.60
C ALA A 257 14.53 -9.65 6.05
N VAL A 258 14.37 -8.49 6.70
CA VAL A 258 14.79 -8.26 8.09
C VAL A 258 14.03 -9.17 9.04
N ARG A 259 12.71 -9.26 8.91
CA ARG A 259 11.85 -10.06 9.80
C ARG A 259 12.02 -11.55 9.63
N SER A 260 12.44 -11.98 8.43
CA SER A 260 12.69 -13.41 8.15
C SER A 260 14.16 -13.81 8.34
N GLY A 261 15.09 -12.87 8.53
CA GLY A 261 16.52 -13.12 8.65
C GLY A 261 17.15 -13.69 7.37
N VAL A 262 16.70 -13.17 6.20
CA VAL A 262 17.10 -13.66 4.87
C VAL A 262 17.55 -12.51 3.96
N ARG A 263 18.10 -12.87 2.80
CA ARG A 263 18.32 -11.93 1.68
C ARG A 263 17.19 -12.09 0.66
N ILE A 264 16.62 -10.99 0.20
CA ILE A 264 15.72 -10.96 -0.95
C ILE A 264 16.53 -10.51 -2.17
N ARG A 265 16.56 -11.36 -3.22
CA ARG A 265 17.16 -11.05 -4.50
C ARG A 265 16.08 -10.84 -5.56
N LEU A 266 16.01 -9.62 -6.08
CA LEU A 266 15.08 -9.22 -7.14
C LEU A 266 15.75 -9.30 -8.52
N ASP A 267 14.97 -9.61 -9.54
CA ASP A 267 15.34 -9.59 -10.94
C ASP A 267 14.86 -8.27 -11.56
N ALA A 268 15.80 -7.41 -11.94
CA ALA A 268 15.51 -6.10 -12.50
C ALA A 268 14.68 -6.16 -13.79
N GLN A 269 14.85 -7.22 -14.59
CA GLN A 269 14.11 -7.39 -15.86
C GLN A 269 12.72 -7.98 -15.65
N ALA A 270 12.46 -8.57 -14.49
CA ALA A 270 11.18 -9.19 -14.17
C ALA A 270 10.21 -8.23 -13.48
N LEU A 271 10.65 -7.05 -13.04
CA LEU A 271 9.75 -6.10 -12.36
C LEU A 271 8.67 -5.60 -13.33
N PRO A 272 7.38 -5.84 -13.01
CA PRO A 272 6.28 -5.42 -13.87
C PRO A 272 5.99 -3.93 -13.65
N ALA A 273 6.17 -3.12 -14.69
CA ALA A 273 5.86 -1.70 -14.66
C ALA A 273 4.52 -1.41 -15.33
N LEU A 274 3.77 -0.45 -14.79
CA LEU A 274 2.64 0.16 -15.46
C LEU A 274 3.09 0.92 -16.71
N THR A 275 2.21 1.02 -17.68
CA THR A 275 2.45 1.81 -18.90
C THR A 275 2.82 3.26 -18.53
N GLY A 276 3.92 3.76 -19.06
CA GLY A 276 4.42 5.12 -18.81
C GLY A 276 5.23 5.29 -17.52
N ALA A 277 5.28 4.31 -16.60
CA ALA A 277 5.98 4.46 -15.32
C ALA A 277 7.51 4.57 -15.50
N LEU A 278 8.11 3.72 -16.34
CA LEU A 278 9.54 3.77 -16.61
C LEU A 278 9.95 5.01 -17.41
N GLU A 279 9.12 5.45 -18.35
CA GLU A 279 9.31 6.69 -19.09
C GLU A 279 9.29 7.89 -18.13
N ALA A 280 8.29 7.98 -17.26
CA ALA A 280 8.22 9.01 -16.23
C ALA A 280 9.48 9.01 -15.34
N ALA A 281 9.94 7.84 -14.92
CA ALA A 281 11.16 7.71 -14.11
C ALA A 281 12.43 8.17 -14.85
N ARG A 282 12.57 7.87 -16.17
CA ARG A 282 13.66 8.35 -17.02
C ARG A 282 13.64 9.88 -17.20
N ASP A 283 12.44 10.46 -17.28
CA ASP A 283 12.25 11.91 -17.36
C ASP A 283 12.47 12.62 -16.02
N GLY A 284 12.91 11.86 -14.98
CA GLY A 284 13.26 12.41 -13.67
C GLY A 284 12.08 12.58 -12.72
N VAL A 285 10.88 12.10 -13.07
CA VAL A 285 9.73 12.11 -12.16
C VAL A 285 10.02 11.23 -10.95
N ARG A 286 9.73 11.75 -9.76
CA ARG A 286 9.84 11.04 -8.48
C ARG A 286 8.63 11.36 -7.62
N THR A 287 8.18 10.40 -6.82
CA THR A 287 7.16 10.63 -5.80
C THR A 287 7.75 11.28 -4.55
N GLY A 288 6.92 11.94 -3.75
CA GLY A 288 7.36 12.51 -2.47
C GLY A 288 7.91 11.48 -1.48
N GLY A 289 7.65 10.18 -1.70
CA GLY A 289 8.18 9.07 -0.90
C GLY A 289 9.57 8.59 -1.33
N ASP A 290 10.00 8.81 -2.58
CA ASP A 290 11.20 8.19 -3.17
C ASP A 290 12.46 8.35 -2.31
N ARG A 291 12.81 9.59 -1.93
CA ARG A 291 14.00 9.85 -1.11
C ARG A 291 13.94 9.13 0.24
N ARG A 292 12.80 9.21 0.92
CA ARG A 292 12.61 8.57 2.24
C ARG A 292 12.68 7.05 2.14
N ASN A 293 12.13 6.47 1.08
CA ASN A 293 12.17 5.03 0.85
C ASN A 293 13.59 4.54 0.56
N ARG A 294 14.41 5.33 -0.17
CA ARG A 294 15.84 5.05 -0.39
C ARG A 294 16.66 5.08 0.90
N GLU A 295 16.39 6.05 1.77
CA GLU A 295 17.04 6.16 3.08
C GLU A 295 16.64 5.01 4.02
N TYR A 296 15.37 4.57 3.97
CA TYR A 296 14.84 3.51 4.80
C TYR A 296 15.34 2.11 4.39
N ALA A 297 15.30 1.80 3.11
CA ALA A 297 15.58 0.47 2.56
C ALA A 297 16.71 0.55 1.51
N PRO A 298 17.98 0.66 1.92
CA PRO A 298 19.08 0.63 0.98
C PRO A 298 19.12 -0.72 0.27
N VAL A 299 19.26 -0.70 -1.07
CA VAL A 299 19.30 -1.90 -1.92
C VAL A 299 20.65 -2.01 -2.57
N GLU A 300 21.25 -3.21 -2.53
CA GLU A 300 22.45 -3.55 -3.30
C GLU A 300 22.06 -3.66 -4.78
N ALA A 301 22.50 -2.70 -5.61
CA ALA A 301 22.20 -2.65 -7.03
C ALA A 301 23.47 -2.36 -7.82
N ASP A 302 23.92 -3.32 -8.62
CA ASP A 302 25.08 -3.15 -9.49
C ASP A 302 24.64 -3.21 -10.96
N GLY A 303 24.91 -2.12 -11.69
CA GLY A 303 24.56 -2.02 -13.10
C GLY A 303 23.06 -1.92 -13.41
N VAL A 304 22.21 -1.68 -12.43
CA VAL A 304 20.76 -1.52 -12.60
C VAL A 304 20.44 -0.08 -13.01
N ALA A 305 19.59 0.07 -14.01
CA ALA A 305 19.17 1.38 -14.51
C ALA A 305 18.37 2.15 -13.46
N GLU A 306 18.57 3.49 -13.40
CA GLU A 306 17.96 4.35 -12.37
C GLU A 306 16.42 4.33 -12.43
N GLU A 307 15.82 4.19 -13.59
CA GLU A 307 14.37 4.08 -13.74
C GLU A 307 13.78 2.82 -13.08
N ILE A 308 14.56 1.73 -13.05
CA ILE A 308 14.18 0.51 -12.35
C ILE A 308 14.29 0.70 -10.83
N LEU A 309 15.33 1.39 -10.37
CA LEU A 309 15.46 1.74 -8.95
C LEU A 309 14.34 2.68 -8.51
N ALA A 310 14.02 3.69 -9.32
CA ALA A 310 12.91 4.58 -9.06
C ALA A 310 11.56 3.83 -9.00
N LEU A 311 11.34 2.85 -9.88
CA LEU A 311 10.15 2.00 -9.86
C LEU A 311 10.06 1.18 -8.56
N GLY A 312 11.17 0.62 -8.08
CA GLY A 312 11.20 -0.16 -6.85
C GLY A 312 10.98 0.66 -5.57
N TYR A 313 11.41 1.93 -5.58
CA TYR A 313 11.18 2.88 -4.48
C TYR A 313 9.86 3.65 -4.59
N ASP A 314 9.15 3.56 -5.72
CA ASP A 314 7.90 4.27 -5.94
C ASP A 314 6.83 3.88 -4.92
N ALA A 315 6.29 4.85 -4.21
CA ALA A 315 5.19 4.64 -3.27
C ALA A 315 3.95 4.17 -4.03
N GLN A 316 3.47 2.98 -3.71
CA GLN A 316 2.24 2.44 -4.27
C GLN A 316 1.04 2.78 -3.40
N THR A 317 -0.14 2.91 -3.98
CA THR A 317 -1.41 2.97 -3.27
C THR A 317 -2.26 1.78 -3.72
N ALA A 318 -2.78 1.03 -2.78
CA ALA A 318 -3.52 -0.21 -3.01
C ALA A 318 -2.78 -1.20 -3.93
N GLY A 319 -1.49 -1.39 -3.68
CA GLY A 319 -0.64 -2.28 -4.48
C GLY A 319 -0.96 -3.76 -4.34
N GLY A 320 -0.20 -4.59 -5.03
CA GLY A 320 -0.36 -6.03 -5.01
C GLY A 320 0.32 -6.68 -3.81
N LEU A 321 0.05 -7.97 -3.60
CA LEU A 321 0.74 -8.77 -2.60
C LEU A 321 2.16 -9.10 -3.08
N LEU A 322 3.13 -8.90 -2.19
CA LEU A 322 4.47 -9.45 -2.28
C LEU A 322 4.46 -10.80 -1.54
N VAL A 323 4.75 -11.87 -2.25
CA VAL A 323 4.56 -13.24 -1.76
C VAL A 323 5.85 -14.03 -1.84
N SER A 324 6.29 -14.61 -0.73
CA SER A 324 7.33 -15.62 -0.66
C SER A 324 6.69 -17.00 -0.60
N LEU A 325 7.08 -17.90 -1.51
CA LEU A 325 6.48 -19.22 -1.65
C LEU A 325 7.56 -20.26 -1.96
N PRO A 326 7.48 -21.49 -1.37
CA PRO A 326 8.38 -22.58 -1.72
C PRO A 326 8.46 -22.79 -3.24
N ALA A 327 9.69 -22.87 -3.79
CA ALA A 327 9.93 -22.84 -5.24
C ALA A 327 9.28 -24.03 -5.99
N ASP A 328 9.09 -25.15 -5.34
CA ASP A 328 8.41 -26.33 -5.89
C ASP A 328 6.92 -26.09 -6.17
N LYS A 329 6.30 -25.13 -5.50
CA LYS A 329 4.89 -24.72 -5.72
C LYS A 329 4.74 -23.62 -6.79
N ALA A 330 5.83 -22.99 -7.23
CA ALA A 330 5.82 -21.79 -8.07
C ALA A 330 5.03 -21.99 -9.38
N LEU A 331 5.32 -23.03 -10.14
CA LEU A 331 4.65 -23.31 -11.43
C LEU A 331 3.16 -23.60 -11.25
N SER A 332 2.79 -24.29 -10.19
CA SER A 332 1.37 -24.57 -9.89
C SER A 332 0.62 -23.28 -9.53
N LEU A 333 1.24 -22.40 -8.75
CA LEU A 333 0.66 -21.10 -8.42
C LEU A 333 0.46 -20.22 -9.67
N GLU A 334 1.47 -20.11 -10.52
CA GLU A 334 1.37 -19.36 -11.79
C GLU A 334 0.26 -19.93 -12.71
N SER A 335 0.07 -21.24 -12.71
CA SER A 335 -0.99 -21.92 -13.47
C SER A 335 -2.37 -21.56 -12.94
N GLU A 336 -2.57 -21.56 -11.62
CA GLU A 336 -3.85 -21.22 -10.98
C GLU A 336 -4.23 -19.74 -11.21
N PHE A 337 -3.27 -18.82 -11.11
CA PHE A 337 -3.51 -17.41 -11.43
C PHE A 337 -3.92 -17.23 -12.89
N ARG A 338 -3.21 -17.89 -13.82
CA ARG A 338 -3.52 -17.85 -15.25
C ARG A 338 -4.90 -18.44 -15.56
N ALA A 339 -5.27 -19.55 -14.90
CA ALA A 339 -6.57 -20.18 -15.09
C ALA A 339 -7.75 -19.29 -14.68
N ARG A 340 -7.50 -18.32 -13.79
CA ARG A 340 -8.51 -17.35 -13.30
C ARG A 340 -8.35 -15.95 -13.92
N ASP A 341 -7.50 -15.81 -14.93
CA ASP A 341 -7.18 -14.51 -15.57
C ASP A 341 -6.69 -13.45 -14.54
N LEU A 342 -5.92 -13.88 -13.54
CA LEU A 342 -5.34 -13.03 -12.53
C LEU A 342 -3.86 -12.75 -12.84
N PHE A 343 -3.44 -11.54 -12.51
CA PHE A 343 -2.05 -11.14 -12.66
C PHE A 343 -1.17 -11.72 -11.55
N ILE A 344 -0.06 -12.34 -11.97
CA ILE A 344 1.06 -12.69 -11.10
C ILE A 344 2.36 -12.60 -11.89
N ARG A 345 3.41 -12.14 -11.24
CA ARG A 345 4.76 -12.09 -11.81
C ARG A 345 5.77 -12.59 -10.79
N ARG A 346 6.57 -13.58 -11.18
CA ARG A 346 7.75 -13.95 -10.42
C ARG A 346 8.80 -12.87 -10.62
N ILE A 347 9.27 -12.26 -9.52
CA ILE A 347 10.15 -11.08 -9.52
C ILE A 347 11.49 -11.34 -8.85
N GLY A 348 11.72 -12.55 -8.37
CA GLY A 348 12.97 -12.86 -7.67
C GLY A 348 12.91 -14.14 -6.86
N ARG A 349 13.78 -14.22 -5.88
CA ARG A 349 13.91 -15.35 -4.95
C ARG A 349 14.45 -14.91 -3.60
N VAL A 350 14.33 -15.77 -2.63
CA VAL A 350 14.90 -15.62 -1.29
C VAL A 350 16.20 -16.43 -1.20
N GLU A 351 17.24 -15.83 -0.64
CA GLU A 351 18.58 -16.42 -0.47
C GLU A 351 19.01 -16.36 1.01
N GLU A 352 20.04 -17.13 1.37
CA GLU A 352 20.73 -16.94 2.64
C GLU A 352 21.42 -15.57 2.66
N GLY A 353 21.45 -14.93 3.83
CA GLY A 353 22.06 -13.62 4.01
C GLY A 353 21.10 -12.60 4.58
N THR A 354 21.31 -11.32 4.30
CA THR A 354 20.49 -10.22 4.83
C THR A 354 20.28 -9.14 3.76
N GLY A 355 19.20 -8.36 3.91
CA GLY A 355 18.93 -7.20 3.08
C GLY A 355 18.28 -7.52 1.73
N VAL A 356 18.30 -6.54 0.84
CA VAL A 356 17.69 -6.62 -0.49
C VAL A 356 18.76 -6.34 -1.55
N SER A 357 18.77 -7.14 -2.62
CA SER A 357 19.60 -6.92 -3.80
C SER A 357 18.77 -7.01 -5.07
N ILE A 358 19.19 -6.31 -6.12
CA ILE A 358 18.57 -6.34 -7.44
C ILE A 358 19.63 -6.39 -8.53
N GLY A 359 19.42 -7.21 -9.58
CA GLY A 359 20.35 -7.34 -10.68
C GLY A 359 19.82 -8.16 -11.83
#